data_3b375f5e505b22e8d9b0429c072e11ce
#
_entry.id   3b375f5e505b22e8d9b0429c072e11ce
#
_cell.length_a   1.000
_cell.length_b   1.000
_cell.length_c   1.000
_cell.angle_alpha   90.00
_cell.angle_beta   90.00
_cell.angle_gamma   90.00
#
_symmetry.space_group_name_H-M   'P 1'
#
loop_
_entity.id
_entity.type
_entity.pdbx_description
1 polymer ?
#
loop_
_entity_poly.entity_id
_entity_poly.type
_entity_poly.pdbx_seq_one_letter_code
_entity_poly.pdbx_strand_id
1 'polypeptide(L)'
;MEAKEIQNLFSQLSNTKVGVIGDIMLDTYWWGGVDRISPEAPVPIVSLQRKELRVGGAANVALNLASLGVPTTLFATVGKDSEGADLQALLKKQGIHTQYIIATDTRVTTNKVRIMGRHQQMMRLDHENTEDINTKEEDLLLANFIEYVNKEKPSLIILEDYNKGVLSKRVITTVIDYCKTQGIPTAVDPKQKNFLAYQGCTLFKPNLKEVSRKNERFIEIGVKPPLSGNLVPKYPNSPATNICP
;
A
#
# COMPACT_ATOMS: atom_id res chain seq x y z
N MET A 1 27.72 8.33 7.85
CA MET A 1 27.68 7.94 6.43
C MET A 1 28.12 9.15 5.61
N GLU A 2 29.17 9.01 4.82
CA GLU A 2 29.70 10.10 4.01
C GLU A 2 28.82 10.37 2.79
N ALA A 3 28.82 11.60 2.26
CA ALA A 3 27.99 11.98 1.11
C ALA A 3 28.22 11.06 -0.13
N LYS A 4 29.45 10.59 -0.30
CA LYS A 4 29.83 9.67 -1.37
C LYS A 4 29.21 8.27 -1.21
N GLU A 5 29.05 7.80 0.02
CA GLU A 5 28.38 6.51 0.31
C GLU A 5 26.89 6.60 0.00
N ILE A 6 26.25 7.74 0.33
CA ILE A 6 24.85 8.02 0.01
C ILE A 6 24.64 8.04 -1.50
N GLN A 7 25.49 8.75 -2.25
CA GLN A 7 25.41 8.79 -3.72
C GLN A 7 25.56 7.39 -4.35
N ASN A 8 26.50 6.57 -3.85
CA ASN A 8 26.67 5.20 -4.31
C ASN A 8 25.43 4.34 -4.05
N LEU A 9 24.80 4.50 -2.88
CA LEU A 9 23.55 3.80 -2.53
C LEU A 9 22.42 4.15 -3.51
N PHE A 10 22.20 5.43 -3.79
CA PHE A 10 21.19 5.88 -4.74
C PHE A 10 21.47 5.41 -6.18
N SER A 11 22.73 5.39 -6.60
CA SER A 11 23.10 4.86 -7.92
C SER A 11 22.86 3.35 -8.06
N GLN A 12 22.95 2.59 -6.97
CA GLN A 12 22.62 1.16 -6.96
C GLN A 12 21.10 0.93 -7.02
N LEU A 13 20.31 1.79 -6.37
CA LEU A 13 18.83 1.71 -6.38
C LEU A 13 18.24 1.84 -7.79
N SER A 14 18.82 2.67 -8.65
CA SER A 14 18.34 2.84 -10.04
C SER A 14 18.46 1.58 -10.90
N ASN A 15 19.31 0.64 -10.51
CA ASN A 15 19.48 -0.66 -11.17
C ASN A 15 18.65 -1.77 -10.51
N THR A 16 17.90 -1.46 -9.44
CA THR A 16 17.16 -2.43 -8.65
C THR A 16 15.70 -2.42 -9.07
N LYS A 17 15.26 -3.43 -9.83
CA LYS A 17 13.85 -3.57 -10.21
C LYS A 17 13.03 -4.14 -9.05
N VAL A 18 11.90 -3.52 -8.75
CA VAL A 18 10.99 -3.95 -7.67
C VAL A 18 9.58 -4.15 -8.20
N GLY A 19 8.99 -5.31 -7.89
CA GLY A 19 7.55 -5.54 -8.06
C GLY A 19 6.80 -5.24 -6.77
N VAL A 20 5.70 -4.52 -6.85
CA VAL A 20 4.79 -4.27 -5.72
C VAL A 20 3.45 -4.89 -6.04
N ILE A 21 2.97 -5.79 -5.18
CA ILE A 21 1.67 -6.45 -5.32
C ILE A 21 0.81 -6.05 -4.13
N GLY A 22 -0.41 -5.58 -4.36
CA GLY A 22 -1.30 -5.28 -3.25
C GLY A 22 -2.46 -4.36 -3.57
N ASP A 23 -3.10 -3.93 -2.51
CA ASP A 23 -4.29 -3.10 -2.58
C ASP A 23 -3.93 -1.65 -2.84
N ILE A 24 -4.33 -1.13 -4.00
CA ILE A 24 -4.19 0.29 -4.35
C ILE A 24 -5.50 1.02 -4.09
N MET A 25 -5.39 2.30 -3.78
CA MET A 25 -6.54 3.13 -3.49
C MET A 25 -6.33 4.58 -3.89
N LEU A 26 -7.43 5.28 -4.09
CA LEU A 26 -7.45 6.72 -4.28
C LEU A 26 -7.74 7.39 -2.94
N ASP A 27 -6.89 8.31 -2.53
CA ASP A 27 -7.11 9.20 -1.40
C ASP A 27 -7.58 10.55 -1.95
N THR A 28 -8.88 10.83 -1.78
CA THR A 28 -9.51 12.06 -2.26
C THR A 28 -9.66 13.04 -1.11
N TYR A 29 -9.21 14.28 -1.31
CA TYR A 29 -9.37 15.35 -0.34
C TYR A 29 -10.30 16.42 -0.91
N TRP A 30 -11.39 16.69 -0.21
CA TRP A 30 -12.32 17.77 -0.50
C TRP A 30 -12.12 18.87 0.52
N TRP A 31 -11.47 19.95 0.10
CA TRP A 31 -11.19 21.09 0.95
C TRP A 31 -12.28 22.15 0.83
N GLY A 32 -12.76 22.67 1.96
CA GLY A 32 -13.79 23.70 1.95
C GLY A 32 -13.86 24.53 3.23
N GLY A 33 -14.65 25.61 3.15
CA GLY A 33 -15.04 26.43 4.30
C GLY A 33 -16.23 25.82 5.04
N VAL A 34 -16.28 26.03 6.36
CA VAL A 34 -17.43 25.66 7.21
C VAL A 34 -17.89 26.93 7.91
N ASP A 35 -18.93 27.55 7.36
CA ASP A 35 -19.38 28.86 7.84
C ASP A 35 -20.79 28.83 8.40
N ARG A 36 -21.54 27.74 8.21
CA ARG A 36 -22.93 27.61 8.67
C ARG A 36 -23.31 26.16 8.97
N ILE A 37 -24.32 26.00 9.79
CA ILE A 37 -25.01 24.73 10.04
C ILE A 37 -26.19 24.61 9.04
N SER A 38 -26.51 23.38 8.63
CA SER A 38 -27.64 23.10 7.75
C SER A 38 -28.97 23.47 8.43
N PRO A 39 -29.93 24.07 7.72
CA PRO A 39 -31.26 24.24 8.23
C PRO A 39 -32.05 22.92 8.29
N GLU A 40 -31.63 21.88 7.60
CA GLU A 40 -32.30 20.58 7.51
C GLU A 40 -31.93 19.63 8.64
N ALA A 41 -30.71 19.78 9.20
CA ALA A 41 -30.18 18.93 10.27
C ALA A 41 -29.01 19.62 10.98
N PRO A 42 -28.67 19.26 12.23
CA PRO A 42 -27.58 19.87 13.00
C PRO A 42 -26.19 19.39 12.50
N VAL A 43 -25.96 19.57 11.20
CA VAL A 43 -24.69 19.18 10.54
C VAL A 43 -24.04 20.39 9.86
N PRO A 44 -22.70 20.49 9.85
CA PRO A 44 -22.00 21.57 9.17
C PRO A 44 -22.15 21.45 7.65
N ILE A 45 -22.29 22.61 6.98
CA ILE A 45 -22.21 22.68 5.52
C ILE A 45 -20.77 23.00 5.14
N VAL A 46 -20.17 22.13 4.33
CA VAL A 46 -18.84 22.33 3.78
C VAL A 46 -18.95 22.89 2.36
N SER A 47 -18.60 24.17 2.18
CA SER A 47 -18.56 24.81 0.86
C SER A 47 -17.28 24.39 0.14
N LEU A 48 -17.39 23.44 -0.80
CA LEU A 48 -16.25 22.86 -1.51
C LEU A 48 -15.50 23.92 -2.34
N GLN A 49 -14.20 24.03 -2.10
CA GLN A 49 -13.31 24.98 -2.78
C GLN A 49 -12.29 24.29 -3.68
N ARG A 50 -11.76 23.12 -3.25
CA ARG A 50 -10.70 22.40 -3.95
C ARG A 50 -10.86 20.89 -3.75
N LYS A 51 -10.62 20.15 -4.85
CA LYS A 51 -10.44 18.69 -4.80
C LYS A 51 -8.98 18.34 -5.08
N GLU A 52 -8.46 17.38 -4.34
CA GLU A 52 -7.11 16.87 -4.50
C GLU A 52 -7.15 15.35 -4.47
N LEU A 53 -6.44 14.72 -5.41
CA LEU A 53 -6.36 13.27 -5.54
C LEU A 53 -4.93 12.82 -5.24
N ARG A 54 -4.76 11.80 -4.42
CA ARG A 54 -3.47 11.18 -4.11
C ARG A 54 -3.58 9.67 -4.23
N VAL A 55 -2.47 9.03 -4.58
CA VAL A 55 -2.37 7.58 -4.57
C VAL A 55 -2.16 7.07 -3.14
N GLY A 56 -2.81 5.96 -2.78
CA GLY A 56 -2.71 5.35 -1.45
C GLY A 56 -2.48 3.83 -1.53
N GLY A 57 -2.24 3.21 -0.38
CA GLY A 57 -1.95 1.77 -0.29
C GLY A 57 -0.67 1.38 -1.01
N ALA A 58 -0.68 0.24 -1.69
CA ALA A 58 0.45 -0.26 -2.48
C ALA A 58 0.93 0.73 -3.56
N ALA A 59 0.03 1.58 -4.08
CA ALA A 59 0.38 2.64 -5.01
C ALA A 59 1.28 3.72 -4.38
N ASN A 60 1.08 4.04 -3.09
CA ASN A 60 1.96 4.97 -2.36
C ASN A 60 3.35 4.37 -2.12
N VAL A 61 3.44 3.05 -1.87
CA VAL A 61 4.73 2.35 -1.78
C VAL A 61 5.47 2.40 -3.11
N ALA A 62 4.77 2.14 -4.22
CA ALA A 62 5.34 2.24 -5.56
C ALA A 62 5.82 3.68 -5.87
N LEU A 63 5.05 4.70 -5.46
CA LEU A 63 5.43 6.10 -5.61
C LEU A 63 6.71 6.45 -4.83
N ASN A 64 6.82 5.98 -3.59
CA ASN A 64 8.02 6.20 -2.76
C ASN A 64 9.25 5.55 -3.40
N LEU A 65 9.13 4.33 -3.91
CA LEU A 65 10.21 3.65 -4.62
C LEU A 65 10.62 4.40 -5.90
N ALA A 66 9.65 4.83 -6.71
CA ALA A 66 9.90 5.62 -7.91
C ALA A 66 10.59 6.95 -7.58
N SER A 67 10.21 7.61 -6.48
CA SER A 67 10.84 8.84 -6.00
C SER A 67 12.30 8.64 -5.56
N LEU A 68 12.68 7.42 -5.17
CA LEU A 68 14.05 7.01 -4.89
C LEU A 68 14.82 6.58 -6.15
N GLY A 69 14.21 6.68 -7.33
CA GLY A 69 14.81 6.26 -8.60
C GLY A 69 14.75 4.75 -8.87
N VAL A 70 13.96 3.98 -8.10
CA VAL A 70 13.80 2.53 -8.26
C VAL A 70 12.78 2.22 -9.36
N PRO A 71 13.16 1.51 -10.44
CA PRO A 71 12.21 1.01 -11.44
C PRO A 71 11.17 0.09 -10.79
N THR A 72 9.92 0.55 -10.75
CA THR A 72 8.86 -0.10 -9.99
C THR A 72 7.71 -0.52 -10.89
N THR A 73 7.27 -1.76 -10.74
CA THR A 73 6.10 -2.32 -11.42
C THR A 73 5.02 -2.69 -10.40
N LEU A 74 3.79 -2.28 -10.67
CA LEU A 74 2.66 -2.43 -9.74
C LEU A 74 1.66 -3.46 -10.26
N PHE A 75 1.28 -4.42 -9.39
CA PHE A 75 0.27 -5.45 -9.62
C PHE A 75 -0.89 -5.23 -8.68
N ALA A 76 -2.05 -4.94 -9.23
CA ALA A 76 -3.23 -4.61 -8.44
C ALA A 76 -4.52 -4.82 -9.25
N THR A 77 -5.65 -4.65 -8.59
CA THR A 77 -6.97 -4.67 -9.23
C THR A 77 -7.73 -3.41 -8.87
N VAL A 78 -8.40 -2.80 -9.84
CA VAL A 78 -9.27 -1.63 -9.68
C VAL A 78 -10.61 -1.88 -10.35
N GLY A 79 -11.61 -1.08 -10.03
CA GLY A 79 -12.88 -1.05 -10.77
C GLY A 79 -12.70 -0.43 -12.15
N LYS A 80 -13.60 -0.79 -13.09
CA LYS A 80 -13.80 -0.05 -14.35
C LYS A 80 -14.70 1.17 -14.11
N ASP A 81 -14.23 2.06 -13.25
CA ASP A 81 -14.91 3.29 -12.82
C ASP A 81 -14.02 4.52 -13.03
N SER A 82 -14.56 5.71 -12.76
CA SER A 82 -13.83 6.98 -12.90
C SER A 82 -12.64 7.04 -11.95
N GLU A 83 -12.80 6.54 -10.74
CA GLU A 83 -11.76 6.51 -9.71
C GLU A 83 -10.58 5.61 -10.13
N GLY A 84 -10.85 4.48 -10.77
CA GLY A 84 -9.82 3.59 -11.34
C GLY A 84 -9.06 4.24 -12.49
N ALA A 85 -9.75 4.99 -13.34
CA ALA A 85 -9.14 5.75 -14.42
C ALA A 85 -8.24 6.88 -13.86
N ASP A 86 -8.74 7.64 -12.88
CA ASP A 86 -8.00 8.72 -12.22
C ASP A 86 -6.75 8.19 -11.51
N LEU A 87 -6.87 7.07 -10.79
CA LEU A 87 -5.76 6.43 -10.08
C LEU A 87 -4.66 5.99 -11.07
N GLN A 88 -5.04 5.34 -12.18
CA GLN A 88 -4.08 4.94 -13.21
C GLN A 88 -3.42 6.13 -13.90
N ALA A 89 -4.17 7.22 -14.15
CA ALA A 89 -3.63 8.45 -14.72
C ALA A 89 -2.61 9.11 -13.78
N LEU A 90 -2.89 9.15 -12.46
CA LEU A 90 -1.95 9.65 -11.47
C LEU A 90 -0.66 8.83 -11.43
N LEU A 91 -0.76 7.49 -11.44
CA LEU A 91 0.39 6.59 -11.43
C LEU A 91 1.26 6.78 -12.69
N LYS A 92 0.66 6.85 -13.87
CA LYS A 92 1.37 7.10 -15.14
C LYS A 92 2.10 8.43 -15.12
N LYS A 93 1.48 9.50 -14.58
CA LYS A 93 2.10 10.82 -14.42
C LYS A 93 3.35 10.78 -13.53
N GLN A 94 3.41 9.84 -12.58
CA GLN A 94 4.54 9.63 -11.69
C GLN A 94 5.57 8.61 -12.23
N GLY A 95 5.43 8.17 -13.48
CA GLY A 95 6.35 7.23 -14.11
C GLY A 95 6.23 5.77 -13.65
N ILE A 96 5.13 5.43 -12.97
CA ILE A 96 4.89 4.06 -12.49
C ILE A 96 4.25 3.23 -13.60
N HIS A 97 4.78 2.03 -13.82
CA HIS A 97 4.24 1.08 -14.80
C HIS A 97 2.90 0.51 -14.32
N THR A 98 1.83 0.77 -15.10
CA THR A 98 0.45 0.37 -14.77
C THR A 98 -0.08 -0.78 -15.63
N GLN A 99 0.76 -1.39 -16.47
CA GLN A 99 0.36 -2.42 -17.45
C GLN A 99 -0.20 -3.69 -16.80
N TYR A 100 0.13 -3.95 -15.55
CA TYR A 100 -0.36 -5.11 -14.79
C TYR A 100 -1.42 -4.74 -13.73
N ILE A 101 -2.02 -3.55 -13.85
CA ILE A 101 -3.22 -3.20 -13.08
C ILE A 101 -4.44 -3.72 -13.84
N ILE A 102 -5.18 -4.63 -13.22
CA ILE A 102 -6.38 -5.25 -13.78
C ILE A 102 -7.57 -4.35 -13.47
N ALA A 103 -8.24 -3.83 -14.53
CA ALA A 103 -9.52 -3.14 -14.36
C ALA A 103 -10.66 -4.15 -14.57
N THR A 104 -11.61 -4.22 -13.63
CA THR A 104 -12.69 -5.20 -13.62
C THR A 104 -14.04 -4.56 -13.30
N ASP A 105 -15.13 -5.20 -13.76
CA ASP A 105 -16.51 -4.81 -13.47
C ASP A 105 -17.04 -5.43 -12.15
N THR A 106 -16.28 -6.33 -11.53
CA THR A 106 -16.71 -7.09 -10.35
C THR A 106 -16.51 -6.35 -9.04
N ARG A 107 -15.81 -5.22 -9.05
CA ARG A 107 -15.53 -4.42 -7.86
C ARG A 107 -15.47 -2.94 -8.18
N VAL A 108 -15.58 -2.13 -7.13
CA VAL A 108 -15.33 -0.69 -7.18
C VAL A 108 -13.87 -0.39 -6.83
N THR A 109 -13.33 0.68 -7.38
CA THR A 109 -12.02 1.20 -6.95
C THR A 109 -12.12 1.74 -5.53
N THR A 110 -11.23 1.30 -4.65
CA THR A 110 -11.18 1.83 -3.28
C THR A 110 -10.87 3.32 -3.31
N ASN A 111 -11.81 4.13 -2.80
CA ASN A 111 -11.67 5.58 -2.68
C ASN A 111 -11.98 6.03 -1.25
N LYS A 112 -11.04 6.74 -0.64
CA LYS A 112 -11.17 7.31 0.71
C LYS A 112 -11.30 8.82 0.63
N VAL A 113 -12.54 9.31 0.62
CA VAL A 113 -12.84 10.74 0.52
C VAL A 113 -12.77 11.38 1.89
N ARG A 114 -11.83 12.29 2.08
CA ARG A 114 -11.67 13.08 3.30
C ARG A 114 -12.22 14.47 3.09
N ILE A 115 -13.25 14.83 3.86
CA ILE A 115 -13.84 16.15 3.85
C ILE A 115 -13.08 16.99 4.86
N MET A 116 -12.41 18.04 4.38
CA MET A 116 -11.54 18.91 5.14
C MET A 116 -12.20 20.29 5.29
N GLY A 117 -12.51 20.67 6.52
CA GLY A 117 -13.00 22.01 6.86
C GLY A 117 -11.84 22.83 7.44
N ARG A 118 -11.45 23.93 6.77
CA ARG A 118 -10.29 24.74 7.15
C ARG A 118 -9.01 23.88 7.31
N HIS A 119 -8.64 23.50 8.53
CA HIS A 119 -7.45 22.69 8.82
C HIS A 119 -7.77 21.34 9.50
N GLN A 120 -9.06 20.99 9.61
CA GLN A 120 -9.50 19.80 10.32
C GLN A 120 -10.26 18.85 9.40
N GLN A 121 -10.02 17.55 9.57
CA GLN A 121 -10.83 16.53 8.91
C GLN A 121 -12.21 16.43 9.60
N MET A 122 -13.26 16.76 8.85
CA MET A 122 -14.65 16.73 9.35
C MET A 122 -15.27 15.35 9.24
N MET A 123 -15.00 14.65 8.14
CA MET A 123 -15.58 13.35 7.83
C MET A 123 -14.69 12.58 6.86
N ARG A 124 -14.83 11.24 6.87
CA ARG A 124 -14.29 10.38 5.83
C ARG A 124 -15.39 9.48 5.28
N LEU A 125 -15.49 9.43 3.96
CA LEU A 125 -16.36 8.51 3.24
C LEU A 125 -15.47 7.46 2.58
N ASP A 126 -15.73 6.18 2.88
CA ASP A 126 -14.99 5.06 2.31
C ASP A 126 -15.90 4.34 1.30
N HIS A 127 -15.51 4.38 0.02
CA HIS A 127 -16.14 3.61 -1.06
C HIS A 127 -15.18 2.49 -1.43
N GLU A 128 -15.49 1.26 -1.00
CA GLU A 128 -14.55 0.15 -1.12
C GLU A 128 -15.24 -1.22 -1.16
N ASN A 129 -14.56 -2.21 -1.75
CA ASN A 129 -14.89 -3.61 -1.64
C ASN A 129 -13.76 -4.33 -0.87
N THR A 130 -14.10 -5.16 0.11
CA THR A 130 -13.14 -5.92 0.94
C THR A 130 -13.14 -7.42 0.63
N GLU A 131 -13.97 -7.86 -0.31
CA GLU A 131 -13.98 -9.25 -0.77
C GLU A 131 -12.69 -9.57 -1.55
N ASP A 132 -12.26 -10.82 -1.48
CA ASP A 132 -11.14 -11.28 -2.29
C ASP A 132 -11.50 -11.20 -3.78
N ILE A 133 -10.50 -10.92 -4.61
CA ILE A 133 -10.63 -10.98 -6.06
C ILE A 133 -11.06 -12.39 -6.48
N ASN A 134 -11.85 -12.49 -7.55
CA ASN A 134 -12.34 -13.79 -8.01
C ASN A 134 -11.22 -14.61 -8.69
N THR A 135 -11.47 -15.91 -8.89
CA THR A 135 -10.46 -16.83 -9.44
C THR A 135 -9.90 -16.41 -10.79
N LYS A 136 -10.72 -15.79 -11.66
CA LYS A 136 -10.25 -15.31 -12.98
C LYS A 136 -9.27 -14.14 -12.83
N GLU A 137 -9.56 -13.25 -11.89
CA GLU A 137 -8.70 -12.12 -11.58
C GLU A 137 -7.41 -12.57 -10.91
N GLU A 138 -7.48 -13.55 -9.99
CA GLU A 138 -6.29 -14.19 -9.41
C GLU A 138 -5.41 -14.83 -10.49
N ASP A 139 -6.02 -15.62 -11.40
CA ASP A 139 -5.30 -16.30 -12.48
C ASP A 139 -4.58 -15.28 -13.38
N LEU A 140 -5.27 -14.20 -13.76
CA LEU A 140 -4.68 -13.15 -14.58
C LEU A 140 -3.56 -12.41 -13.85
N LEU A 141 -3.76 -12.07 -12.56
CA LEU A 141 -2.74 -11.39 -11.76
C LEU A 141 -1.50 -12.26 -11.59
N LEU A 142 -1.67 -13.55 -11.31
CA LEU A 142 -0.58 -14.49 -11.15
C LEU A 142 0.15 -14.76 -12.48
N ALA A 143 -0.56 -14.86 -13.60
CA ALA A 143 0.05 -14.99 -14.92
C ALA A 143 0.92 -13.77 -15.26
N ASN A 144 0.38 -12.56 -15.06
CA ASN A 144 1.09 -11.30 -15.25
C ASN A 144 2.34 -11.20 -14.34
N PHE A 145 2.20 -11.63 -13.10
CA PHE A 145 3.31 -11.65 -12.14
C PHE A 145 4.43 -12.61 -12.58
N ILE A 146 4.09 -13.83 -12.98
CA ILE A 146 5.06 -14.84 -13.44
C ILE A 146 5.77 -14.36 -14.72
N GLU A 147 5.02 -13.79 -15.68
CA GLU A 147 5.59 -13.17 -16.89
C GLU A 147 6.61 -12.09 -16.53
N TYR A 148 6.24 -11.17 -15.64
CA TYR A 148 7.13 -10.10 -15.17
C TYR A 148 8.41 -10.64 -14.54
N VAL A 149 8.29 -11.59 -13.62
CA VAL A 149 9.46 -12.17 -12.93
C VAL A 149 10.41 -12.82 -13.93
N ASN A 150 9.89 -13.58 -14.88
CA ASN A 150 10.71 -14.26 -15.89
C ASN A 150 11.41 -13.27 -16.82
N LYS A 151 10.73 -12.19 -17.20
CA LYS A 151 11.23 -11.19 -18.14
C LYS A 151 12.18 -10.19 -17.49
N GLU A 152 11.75 -9.63 -16.37
CA GLU A 152 12.41 -8.46 -15.75
C GLU A 152 13.40 -8.85 -14.65
N LYS A 153 13.29 -10.06 -14.08
CA LYS A 153 14.13 -10.60 -13.01
C LYS A 153 14.29 -9.61 -11.85
N PRO A 154 13.19 -9.26 -11.17
CA PRO A 154 13.22 -8.25 -10.11
C PRO A 154 14.12 -8.68 -8.95
N SER A 155 14.72 -7.70 -8.28
CA SER A 155 15.57 -7.91 -7.11
C SER A 155 14.77 -8.09 -5.82
N LEU A 156 13.48 -7.66 -5.80
CA LEU A 156 12.61 -7.70 -4.63
C LEU A 156 11.14 -7.69 -5.07
N ILE A 157 10.31 -8.45 -4.37
CA ILE A 157 8.84 -8.34 -4.44
C ILE A 157 8.31 -7.86 -3.09
N ILE A 158 7.46 -6.83 -3.11
CA ILE A 158 6.78 -6.30 -1.94
C ILE A 158 5.31 -6.68 -2.01
N LEU A 159 4.78 -7.25 -0.93
CA LEU A 159 3.35 -7.51 -0.75
C LEU A 159 2.81 -6.51 0.26
N GLU A 160 1.87 -5.65 -0.19
CA GLU A 160 1.31 -4.55 0.59
C GLU A 160 -0.19 -4.77 0.80
N ASP A 161 -0.55 -5.28 1.96
CA ASP A 161 -1.91 -5.72 2.29
C ASP A 161 -2.69 -4.60 3.01
N TYR A 162 -3.88 -4.29 2.50
CA TYR A 162 -4.86 -3.39 3.14
C TYR A 162 -6.23 -4.07 3.33
N ASN A 163 -6.29 -5.40 3.23
CA ASN A 163 -7.54 -6.19 3.29
C ASN A 163 -8.60 -5.71 2.28
N LYS A 164 -8.19 -5.39 1.06
CA LYS A 164 -9.09 -5.02 -0.04
C LYS A 164 -9.17 -6.11 -1.11
N GLY A 165 -8.62 -7.29 -0.82
CA GLY A 165 -8.86 -8.52 -1.53
C GLY A 165 -7.89 -8.86 -2.65
N VAL A 166 -6.94 -8.01 -3.01
CA VAL A 166 -5.90 -8.35 -4.01
C VAL A 166 -5.00 -9.46 -3.48
N LEU A 167 -4.61 -9.36 -2.22
CA LEU A 167 -3.80 -10.35 -1.54
C LEU A 167 -4.67 -11.43 -0.88
N SER A 168 -5.35 -12.23 -1.72
CA SER A 168 -6.03 -13.45 -1.26
C SER A 168 -5.02 -14.49 -0.78
N LYS A 169 -5.46 -15.48 -0.01
CA LYS A 169 -4.57 -16.56 0.46
C LYS A 169 -3.83 -17.23 -0.70
N ARG A 170 -4.55 -17.51 -1.81
CA ARG A 170 -3.96 -18.16 -3.00
C ARG A 170 -2.89 -17.27 -3.64
N VAL A 171 -3.17 -15.98 -3.84
CA VAL A 171 -2.20 -15.04 -4.41
C VAL A 171 -0.94 -14.96 -3.53
N ILE A 172 -1.09 -14.79 -2.22
CA ILE A 172 0.01 -14.69 -1.26
C ILE A 172 0.92 -15.92 -1.35
N THR A 173 0.35 -17.12 -1.17
CA THR A 173 1.13 -18.36 -1.14
C THR A 173 1.83 -18.62 -2.46
N THR A 174 1.13 -18.45 -3.59
CA THR A 174 1.71 -18.65 -4.93
C THR A 174 2.87 -17.69 -5.21
N VAL A 175 2.71 -16.40 -4.87
CA VAL A 175 3.76 -15.39 -5.07
C VAL A 175 5.00 -15.71 -4.24
N ILE A 176 4.82 -16.01 -2.94
CA ILE A 176 5.94 -16.31 -2.03
C ILE A 176 6.68 -17.58 -2.49
N ASP A 177 5.94 -18.66 -2.80
CA ASP A 177 6.54 -19.91 -3.24
C ASP A 177 7.28 -19.74 -4.57
N TYR A 178 6.71 -19.01 -5.52
CA TYR A 178 7.36 -18.73 -6.79
C TYR A 178 8.64 -17.90 -6.59
N CYS A 179 8.60 -16.83 -5.82
CA CYS A 179 9.77 -16.03 -5.50
C CYS A 179 10.87 -16.86 -4.85
N LYS A 180 10.49 -17.76 -3.92
CA LYS A 180 11.44 -18.67 -3.27
C LYS A 180 12.15 -19.59 -4.27
N THR A 181 11.42 -20.16 -5.25
CA THR A 181 12.03 -20.99 -6.31
C THR A 181 12.96 -20.20 -7.21
N GLN A 182 12.71 -18.91 -7.40
CA GLN A 182 13.52 -18.01 -8.22
C GLN A 182 14.65 -17.31 -7.43
N GLY A 183 14.78 -17.55 -6.11
CA GLY A 183 15.75 -16.89 -5.25
C GLY A 183 15.49 -15.38 -5.06
N ILE A 184 14.25 -14.92 -5.27
CA ILE A 184 13.87 -13.50 -5.15
C ILE A 184 13.38 -13.25 -3.73
N PRO A 185 13.95 -12.30 -2.97
CA PRO A 185 13.46 -11.94 -1.66
C PRO A 185 12.07 -11.29 -1.73
N THR A 186 11.26 -11.52 -0.67
CA THR A 186 9.93 -10.94 -0.50
C THR A 186 9.85 -10.14 0.78
N ALA A 187 9.26 -8.94 0.72
CA ALA A 187 8.96 -8.11 1.88
C ALA A 187 7.44 -7.93 2.01
N VAL A 188 6.92 -7.99 3.23
CA VAL A 188 5.48 -7.99 3.48
C VAL A 188 5.11 -6.95 4.54
N ASP A 189 4.16 -6.06 4.23
CA ASP A 189 3.37 -5.30 5.20
C ASP A 189 2.00 -5.98 5.34
N PRO A 190 1.78 -6.82 6.37
CA PRO A 190 0.60 -7.66 6.45
C PRO A 190 -0.60 -6.96 7.06
N LYS A 191 -1.79 -7.52 6.81
CA LYS A 191 -3.00 -7.30 7.61
C LYS A 191 -3.50 -8.62 8.23
N GLN A 192 -4.46 -8.49 9.15
CA GLN A 192 -4.86 -9.60 10.01
C GLN A 192 -5.54 -10.77 9.28
N LYS A 193 -6.28 -10.51 8.19
CA LYS A 193 -7.10 -11.52 7.51
C LYS A 193 -6.25 -12.73 7.08
N ASN A 194 -5.15 -12.48 6.40
CA ASN A 194 -4.30 -13.51 5.81
C ASN A 194 -2.93 -13.65 6.49
N PHE A 195 -2.82 -13.24 7.76
CA PHE A 195 -1.55 -13.13 8.49
C PHE A 195 -0.68 -14.39 8.42
N LEU A 196 -1.30 -15.59 8.53
CA LEU A 196 -0.56 -16.86 8.46
C LEU A 196 -0.22 -17.32 7.03
N ALA A 197 -0.83 -16.72 6.01
CA ALA A 197 -0.54 -17.07 4.62
C ALA A 197 0.83 -16.57 4.15
N TYR A 198 1.44 -15.63 4.86
CA TYR A 198 2.75 -15.05 4.54
C TYR A 198 3.95 -15.90 4.98
N GLN A 199 3.72 -17.13 5.40
CA GLN A 199 4.79 -18.05 5.78
C GLN A 199 5.80 -18.23 4.63
N GLY A 200 7.11 -18.15 4.98
CA GLY A 200 8.19 -18.28 4.01
C GLY A 200 8.64 -16.98 3.33
N CYS A 201 8.02 -15.83 3.62
CA CYS A 201 8.53 -14.54 3.16
C CYS A 201 9.90 -14.21 3.80
N THR A 202 10.70 -13.39 3.11
CA THR A 202 12.05 -13.03 3.57
C THR A 202 12.01 -11.99 4.69
N LEU A 203 11.15 -10.97 4.54
CA LEU A 203 10.97 -9.91 5.53
C LEU A 203 9.49 -9.75 5.84
N PHE A 204 9.13 -9.84 7.11
CA PHE A 204 7.77 -9.66 7.61
C PHE A 204 7.73 -8.48 8.57
N LYS A 205 6.99 -7.40 8.22
CA LYS A 205 6.97 -6.12 8.94
C LYS A 205 5.55 -5.75 9.42
N PRO A 206 5.00 -6.45 10.38
CA PRO A 206 3.74 -6.04 11.01
C PRO A 206 3.95 -4.81 11.91
N ASN A 207 2.88 -4.04 12.12
CA ASN A 207 2.88 -3.01 13.15
C ASN A 207 2.57 -3.59 14.54
N LEU A 208 2.85 -2.81 15.62
CA LEU A 208 2.64 -3.27 17.00
C LEU A 208 1.21 -3.73 17.31
N LYS A 209 0.18 -3.10 16.70
CA LYS A 209 -1.22 -3.49 16.91
C LYS A 209 -1.55 -4.82 16.24
N GLU A 210 -0.93 -5.09 15.10
CA GLU A 210 -1.07 -6.37 14.38
C GLU A 210 -0.41 -7.49 15.15
N VAL A 211 0.75 -7.23 15.76
CA VAL A 211 1.48 -8.17 16.63
C VAL A 211 0.73 -8.46 17.92
N SER A 212 0.29 -7.42 18.65
CA SER A 212 -0.28 -7.54 20.00
C SER A 212 -1.56 -8.38 20.05
N ARG A 213 -2.29 -8.46 18.94
CA ARG A 213 -3.54 -9.24 18.85
C ARG A 213 -3.33 -10.73 18.54
N LYS A 214 -2.10 -11.18 18.28
CA LYS A 214 -1.80 -12.57 17.83
C LYS A 214 -0.50 -13.13 18.41
N ASN A 215 -0.06 -12.71 19.59
CA ASN A 215 1.19 -13.18 20.23
C ASN A 215 1.35 -14.72 20.25
N GLU A 216 0.25 -15.48 20.31
CA GLU A 216 0.30 -16.95 20.32
C GLU A 216 0.61 -17.59 18.95
N ARG A 217 0.44 -16.84 17.84
CA ARG A 217 0.56 -17.37 16.47
C ARG A 217 1.91 -17.11 15.79
N PHE A 218 2.77 -16.26 16.37
CA PHE A 218 4.11 -16.01 15.80
C PHE A 218 4.99 -17.27 15.81
N ILE A 219 4.80 -18.14 16.80
CA ILE A 219 5.54 -19.40 16.95
C ILE A 219 5.19 -20.35 15.79
N GLU A 220 3.96 -20.33 15.30
CA GLU A 220 3.49 -21.21 14.23
C GLU A 220 4.07 -20.89 12.85
N ILE A 221 4.44 -19.61 12.60
CA ILE A 221 5.01 -19.17 11.30
C ILE A 221 6.54 -19.20 11.27
N GLY A 222 7.20 -19.72 12.33
CA GLY A 222 8.66 -19.82 12.40
C GLY A 222 9.38 -18.47 12.53
N VAL A 223 8.65 -17.38 12.74
CA VAL A 223 9.20 -16.06 13.03
C VAL A 223 9.38 -15.96 14.54
N LYS A 224 10.62 -15.80 15.03
CA LYS A 224 10.85 -15.50 16.44
C LYS A 224 10.13 -14.21 16.79
N PRO A 225 9.25 -14.19 17.82
CA PRO A 225 8.64 -12.95 18.27
C PRO A 225 9.76 -11.96 18.62
N PRO A 226 9.58 -10.66 18.36
CA PRO A 226 10.54 -9.67 18.81
C PRO A 226 10.70 -9.86 20.32
N LEU A 227 11.94 -10.05 20.78
CA LEU A 227 12.26 -10.20 22.19
C LEU A 227 11.59 -9.05 22.94
N SER A 228 10.77 -9.38 23.94
CA SER A 228 10.17 -8.43 24.86
C SER A 228 11.30 -7.80 25.67
N GLY A 229 11.81 -6.70 25.22
CA GLY A 229 12.91 -5.97 25.87
C GLY A 229 13.68 -5.14 24.86
N ASN A 230 13.37 -3.85 24.79
CA ASN A 230 14.24 -2.78 24.31
C ASN A 230 14.81 -2.87 22.88
N LEU A 231 13.96 -2.81 21.87
CA LEU A 231 14.33 -2.39 20.53
C LEU A 231 13.43 -1.24 20.06
N VAL A 232 13.34 -0.20 20.85
CA VAL A 232 13.10 1.15 20.36
C VAL A 232 14.48 1.75 20.19
N PRO A 233 14.93 2.10 18.97
CA PRO A 233 16.09 2.97 18.84
C PRO A 233 15.73 4.24 19.61
N LYS A 234 16.45 4.53 20.71
CA LYS A 234 16.42 5.85 21.32
C LYS A 234 17.00 6.81 20.30
N TYR A 235 16.13 7.47 19.53
CA TYR A 235 16.54 8.67 18.84
C TYR A 235 16.83 9.71 19.92
N PRO A 236 18.05 10.27 20.00
CA PRO A 236 18.34 11.34 20.94
C PRO A 236 17.52 12.56 20.53
N ASN A 237 16.64 12.99 21.42
CA ASN A 237 16.03 14.31 21.56
C ASN A 237 15.74 15.08 20.25
N SER A 238 14.55 14.93 19.68
CA SER A 238 13.92 16.04 18.98
C SER A 238 13.13 16.86 20.02
N PRO A 239 13.26 18.19 20.02
CA PRO A 239 12.57 19.05 20.99
C PRO A 239 11.05 18.97 20.72
N ALA A 240 10.30 18.74 21.81
CA ALA A 240 8.87 18.89 21.82
C ALA A 240 8.50 20.32 21.46
N THR A 241 7.97 20.53 20.26
CA THR A 241 7.25 21.77 19.97
C THR A 241 5.82 21.60 20.49
N ASN A 242 5.61 22.08 21.71
CA ASN A 242 4.29 22.44 22.22
C ASN A 242 3.67 23.46 21.28
N ILE A 243 2.59 23.09 20.61
CA ILE A 243 1.64 24.05 20.04
C ILE A 243 0.27 23.67 20.58
N CYS A 244 -0.12 24.35 21.63
CA CYS A 244 -1.46 24.76 22.00
C CYS A 244 -1.35 26.28 22.33
N PRO A 245 -2.40 27.06 22.19
CA PRO A 245 -3.84 26.79 22.15
C PRO A 245 -4.47 26.84 20.77
#